data_0c27b7bb70fcf087b7f53b41e54963ab
#
_entry.id   0c27b7bb70fcf087b7f53b41e54963ab
#
_cell.length_a   1.000
_cell.length_b   1.000
_cell.length_c   1.000
_cell.angle_alpha   90.00
_cell.angle_beta   90.00
_cell.angle_gamma   90.00
#
_symmetry.space_group_name_H-M   'P 1'
#
loop_
_entity.id
_entity.type
_entity.pdbx_description
1 polymer ?
#
loop_
_entity_poly.entity_id
_entity_poly.type
_entity_poly.pdbx_seq_one_letter_code
_entity_poly.pdbx_strand_id
1 'polypeptide(L)'
;MVKFMLNKIIIKNMFKINDLVNKVGTDKFIHLLVCVIIAETVAVCDVTIFNRSAIIAAALGVIVAIFIGIGKEVIDFFRNGLFDFKDLKFDCYGAILGGLLAFISLIA
;
A
#
# COMPACT_ATOMS: atom_id res chain seq x y z
N MET A 1 36.20 -1.29 10.62
CA MET A 1 35.50 -0.44 11.59
C MET A 1 34.22 0.19 11.04
N VAL A 2 34.29 0.81 9.88
CA VAL A 2 33.11 1.40 9.23
C VAL A 2 32.07 0.31 8.91
N LYS A 3 32.50 -0.85 8.44
CA LYS A 3 31.62 -1.98 8.14
C LYS A 3 30.87 -2.47 9.38
N PHE A 4 31.51 -2.52 10.51
CA PHE A 4 30.92 -2.92 11.78
C PHE A 4 29.87 -1.91 12.25
N MET A 5 30.17 -0.61 12.11
CA MET A 5 29.24 0.45 12.47
C MET A 5 28.01 0.45 11.56
N LEU A 6 28.20 0.26 10.25
CA LEU A 6 27.09 0.17 9.29
C LEU A 6 26.21 -1.02 9.59
N ASN A 7 26.76 -2.19 9.89
CA ASN A 7 26.00 -3.37 10.27
C ASN A 7 25.16 -3.12 11.53
N LYS A 8 25.74 -2.42 12.50
CA LYS A 8 25.05 -2.08 13.75
C LYS A 8 23.87 -1.15 13.50
N ILE A 9 24.04 -0.16 12.62
CA ILE A 9 22.97 0.77 12.25
C ILE A 9 21.86 0.04 11.49
N ILE A 10 22.22 -0.83 10.56
CA ILE A 10 21.25 -1.61 9.77
C ILE A 10 20.44 -2.51 10.70
N ILE A 11 21.09 -3.22 11.63
CA ILE A 11 20.39 -4.10 12.59
C ILE A 11 19.45 -3.28 13.47
N LYS A 12 19.87 -2.13 13.95
CA LYS A 12 19.04 -1.26 14.78
C LYS A 12 17.80 -0.77 14.02
N ASN A 13 17.96 -0.41 12.74
CA ASN A 13 16.85 0.02 11.90
C ASN A 13 15.89 -1.14 11.61
N MET A 14 16.42 -2.35 11.40
CA MET A 14 15.59 -3.54 11.22
C MET A 14 14.75 -3.84 12.44
N PHE A 15 15.30 -3.71 13.65
CA PHE A 15 14.55 -3.88 14.88
C PHE A 15 13.42 -2.86 15.02
N LYS A 16 13.66 -1.61 14.64
CA LYS A 16 12.61 -0.57 14.64
C LYS A 16 11.48 -0.89 13.69
N ILE A 17 11.80 -1.37 12.49
CA ILE A 17 10.80 -1.77 11.49
C ILE A 17 10.00 -2.96 12.00
N ASN A 18 10.65 -3.97 12.58
CA ASN A 18 9.98 -5.13 13.16
C ASN A 18 9.04 -4.73 14.30
N ASP A 19 9.46 -3.80 15.17
CA ASP A 19 8.61 -3.30 16.25
C ASP A 19 7.38 -2.59 15.70
N LEU A 20 7.55 -1.77 14.65
CA LEU A 20 6.46 -1.08 13.99
C LEU A 20 5.48 -2.07 13.35
N VAL A 21 5.99 -3.06 12.65
CA VAL A 21 5.16 -4.11 12.01
C VAL A 21 4.41 -4.91 13.07
N ASN A 22 5.07 -5.28 14.17
CA ASN A 22 4.43 -6.01 15.27
C ASN A 22 3.35 -5.18 15.96
N LYS A 23 3.56 -3.89 16.11
CA LYS A 23 2.60 -2.98 16.74
C LYS A 23 1.35 -2.80 15.90
N VAL A 24 1.49 -2.71 14.58
CA VAL A 24 0.38 -2.52 13.65
C VAL A 24 -0.28 -3.85 13.28
N GLY A 25 0.49 -4.94 13.31
CA GLY A 25 0.09 -6.25 12.82
C GLY A 25 0.63 -6.49 11.41
N THR A 26 1.24 -7.66 11.22
CA THR A 26 1.87 -8.02 9.94
C THR A 26 0.85 -8.04 8.81
N ASP A 27 -0.35 -8.59 9.06
CA ASP A 27 -1.42 -8.67 8.06
C ASP A 27 -1.84 -7.30 7.55
N LYS A 28 -1.99 -6.33 8.46
CA LYS A 28 -2.39 -4.97 8.11
C LYS A 28 -1.33 -4.27 7.30
N PHE A 29 -0.06 -4.47 7.65
CA PHE A 29 1.06 -3.91 6.90
C PHE A 29 1.13 -4.48 5.49
N ILE A 30 0.91 -5.78 5.32
CA ILE A 30 0.86 -6.43 4.01
C ILE A 30 -0.30 -5.87 3.18
N HIS A 31 -1.48 -5.67 3.76
CA HIS A 31 -2.62 -5.05 3.09
C HIS A 31 -2.28 -3.66 2.57
N LEU A 32 -1.64 -2.84 3.40
CA LEU A 32 -1.22 -1.50 3.01
C LEU A 32 -0.27 -1.54 1.81
N LEU A 33 0.74 -2.41 1.84
CA LEU A 33 1.71 -2.55 0.75
C LEU A 33 1.05 -3.04 -0.54
N VAL A 34 0.15 -4.00 -0.45
CA VAL A 34 -0.58 -4.52 -1.62
C VAL A 34 -1.42 -3.42 -2.25
N CYS A 35 -2.11 -2.62 -1.45
CA CYS A 35 -2.90 -1.49 -1.94
C CYS A 35 -2.03 -0.43 -2.61
N VAL A 36 -0.86 -0.14 -2.07
CA VAL A 36 0.11 0.78 -2.69
C VAL A 36 0.51 0.26 -4.08
N ILE A 37 0.86 -1.01 -4.18
CA ILE A 37 1.28 -1.63 -5.44
C ILE A 37 0.14 -1.60 -6.46
N ILE A 38 -1.08 -1.94 -6.05
CA ILE A 38 -2.25 -1.94 -6.93
C ILE A 38 -2.51 -0.52 -7.46
N ALA A 39 -2.51 0.48 -6.58
CA ALA A 39 -2.77 1.86 -6.97
C ALA A 39 -1.71 2.37 -7.97
N GLU A 40 -0.44 2.09 -7.72
CA GLU A 40 0.65 2.48 -8.62
C GLU A 40 0.55 1.77 -9.97
N THR A 41 0.29 0.46 -9.96
CA THR A 41 0.19 -0.32 -11.19
C THR A 41 -0.95 0.17 -12.08
N VAL A 42 -2.11 0.42 -11.49
CA VAL A 42 -3.27 0.93 -12.23
C VAL A 42 -2.97 2.30 -12.80
N ALA A 43 -2.35 3.19 -12.03
CA ALA A 43 -2.02 4.54 -12.46
C ALA A 43 -1.03 4.53 -13.63
N VAL A 44 0.02 3.72 -13.55
CA VAL A 44 1.01 3.60 -14.62
C VAL A 44 0.37 3.01 -15.89
N CYS A 45 -0.46 2.00 -15.76
CA CYS A 45 -1.17 1.41 -16.89
C CYS A 45 -2.10 2.42 -17.57
N ASP A 46 -2.81 3.22 -16.78
CA ASP A 46 -3.71 4.25 -17.32
C ASP A 46 -2.96 5.28 -18.16
N VAL A 47 -1.83 5.77 -17.65
CA VAL A 47 -1.02 6.76 -18.37
C VAL A 47 -0.41 6.16 -19.64
N THR A 48 0.14 4.95 -19.55
CA THR A 48 0.87 4.35 -20.68
C THR A 48 -0.05 3.78 -21.75
N ILE A 49 -1.17 3.17 -21.36
CA ILE A 49 -2.08 2.51 -22.31
C ILE A 49 -3.17 3.46 -22.81
N PHE A 50 -3.76 4.25 -21.91
CA PHE A 50 -4.92 5.09 -22.24
C PHE A 50 -4.57 6.56 -22.37
N ASN A 51 -3.32 6.95 -22.21
CA ASN A 51 -2.83 8.34 -22.34
C ASN A 51 -3.60 9.34 -21.45
N ARG A 52 -4.05 8.90 -20.27
CA ARG A 52 -4.75 9.78 -19.33
C ARG A 52 -3.75 10.66 -18.59
N SER A 53 -4.24 11.79 -18.07
CA SER A 53 -3.42 12.67 -17.25
C SER A 53 -3.02 11.98 -15.94
N ALA A 54 -1.88 12.40 -15.37
CA ALA A 54 -1.35 11.81 -14.14
C ALA A 54 -2.35 11.89 -12.98
N ILE A 55 -3.07 13.00 -12.86
CA ILE A 55 -4.04 13.19 -11.78
C ILE A 55 -5.23 12.23 -11.89
N ILE A 56 -5.76 12.04 -13.10
CA ILE A 56 -6.86 11.10 -13.35
C ILE A 56 -6.40 9.68 -13.13
N ALA A 57 -5.21 9.32 -13.63
CA ALA A 57 -4.64 8.00 -13.46
C ALA A 57 -4.41 7.66 -11.98
N ALA A 58 -3.87 8.60 -11.20
CA ALA A 58 -3.67 8.41 -9.77
C ALA A 58 -5.01 8.22 -9.04
N ALA A 59 -6.02 9.02 -9.37
CA ALA A 59 -7.34 8.91 -8.78
C ALA A 59 -7.99 7.55 -9.08
N LEU A 60 -7.89 7.08 -10.32
CA LEU A 60 -8.40 5.76 -10.71
C LEU A 60 -7.66 4.64 -9.98
N GLY A 61 -6.34 4.76 -9.82
CA GLY A 61 -5.56 3.80 -9.06
C GLY A 61 -6.02 3.69 -7.61
N VAL A 62 -6.27 4.82 -6.96
CA VAL A 62 -6.80 4.84 -5.58
C VAL A 62 -8.17 4.16 -5.52
N ILE A 63 -9.07 4.50 -6.45
CA ILE A 63 -10.42 3.94 -6.47
C ILE A 63 -10.38 2.41 -6.66
N VAL A 64 -9.59 1.92 -7.61
CA VAL A 64 -9.46 0.49 -7.86
C VAL A 64 -8.89 -0.24 -6.65
N ALA A 65 -7.86 0.32 -6.02
CA ALA A 65 -7.25 -0.28 -4.84
C ALA A 65 -8.25 -0.38 -3.67
N ILE A 66 -9.05 0.66 -3.46
CA ILE A 66 -10.09 0.67 -2.42
C ILE A 66 -11.15 -0.39 -2.72
N PHE A 67 -11.62 -0.50 -3.98
CA PHE A 67 -12.61 -1.52 -4.35
C PHE A 67 -12.09 -2.94 -4.14
N ILE A 68 -10.83 -3.19 -4.46
CA ILE A 68 -10.22 -4.51 -4.22
C ILE A 68 -10.13 -4.80 -2.72
N GLY A 69 -9.77 -3.81 -1.92
CA GLY A 69 -9.74 -3.95 -0.46
C GLY A 69 -11.11 -4.26 0.12
N ILE A 70 -12.15 -3.54 -0.32
CA ILE A 70 -13.53 -3.79 0.10
C ILE A 70 -13.97 -5.20 -0.32
N GLY A 71 -13.67 -5.60 -1.55
CA GLY A 71 -14.02 -6.93 -2.06
C GLY A 71 -13.40 -8.03 -1.23
N LYS A 72 -12.15 -7.86 -0.81
CA LYS A 72 -11.47 -8.83 0.05
C LYS A 72 -12.18 -8.95 1.41
N GLU A 73 -12.54 -7.81 2.02
CA GLU A 73 -13.24 -7.82 3.31
C GLU A 73 -14.63 -8.46 3.23
N VAL A 74 -15.32 -8.24 2.12
CA VAL A 74 -16.62 -8.89 1.87
C VAL A 74 -16.45 -10.41 1.77
N ILE A 75 -15.42 -10.86 1.04
CA ILE A 75 -15.13 -12.30 0.92
C ILE A 75 -14.78 -12.89 2.29
N ASP A 76 -13.95 -12.22 3.07
CA ASP A 76 -13.59 -12.67 4.42
C ASP A 76 -14.81 -12.73 5.34
N PHE A 77 -15.73 -11.76 5.21
CA PHE A 77 -16.98 -11.77 5.96
C PHE A 77 -17.83 -13.00 5.64
N PHE A 78 -17.95 -13.36 4.37
CA PHE A 78 -18.73 -14.53 3.97
C PHE A 78 -18.07 -15.85 4.37
N ARG A 79 -16.73 -15.89 4.38
CA ARG A 79 -15.99 -17.11 4.74
C ARG A 79 -15.86 -17.33 6.24
N ASN A 80 -15.57 -16.26 6.99
CA ASN A 80 -15.22 -16.33 8.41
C ASN A 80 -16.22 -15.63 9.32
N GLY A 81 -17.19 -14.90 8.76
CA GLY A 81 -18.17 -14.13 9.53
C GLY A 81 -17.61 -12.88 10.19
N LEU A 82 -16.40 -12.47 9.85
CA LEU A 82 -15.70 -11.33 10.44
C LEU A 82 -15.40 -10.26 9.40
N PHE A 83 -15.90 -9.05 9.63
CA PHE A 83 -15.56 -7.88 8.84
C PHE A 83 -14.64 -6.99 9.68
N ASP A 84 -13.40 -6.82 9.24
CA ASP A 84 -12.41 -6.04 9.98
C ASP A 84 -12.28 -4.64 9.39
N PHE A 85 -12.88 -3.67 10.07
CA PHE A 85 -12.79 -2.26 9.67
C PHE A 85 -11.37 -1.71 9.75
N LYS A 86 -10.53 -2.28 10.62
CA LYS A 86 -9.12 -1.87 10.71
C LYS A 86 -8.36 -2.21 9.44
N ASP A 87 -8.58 -3.40 8.88
CA ASP A 87 -7.98 -3.80 7.61
C ASP A 87 -8.42 -2.88 6.48
N LEU A 88 -9.71 -2.53 6.44
CA LEU A 88 -10.24 -1.60 5.46
C LEU A 88 -9.59 -0.22 5.58
N LYS A 89 -9.37 0.25 6.81
CA LYS A 89 -8.69 1.51 7.09
C LYS A 89 -7.28 1.53 6.51
N PHE A 90 -6.51 0.46 6.74
CA PHE A 90 -5.16 0.33 6.19
C PHE A 90 -5.16 0.19 4.67
N ASP A 91 -6.15 -0.47 4.10
CA ASP A 91 -6.33 -0.54 2.64
C ASP A 91 -6.53 0.86 2.06
N CYS A 92 -7.35 1.69 2.69
CA CYS A 92 -7.56 3.07 2.25
C CYS A 92 -6.28 3.91 2.37
N TYR A 93 -5.54 3.77 3.47
CA TYR A 93 -4.26 4.47 3.63
C TYR A 93 -3.26 4.05 2.57
N GLY A 94 -3.16 2.74 2.30
CA GLY A 94 -2.28 2.22 1.25
C GLY A 94 -2.67 2.72 -0.13
N ALA A 95 -3.96 2.75 -0.44
CA ALA A 95 -4.46 3.25 -1.71
C ALA A 95 -4.12 4.73 -1.92
N ILE A 96 -4.37 5.56 -0.91
CA ILE A 96 -4.05 6.99 -0.97
C ILE A 96 -2.55 7.21 -1.11
N LEU A 97 -1.75 6.50 -0.31
CA LEU A 97 -0.30 6.60 -0.39
C LEU A 97 0.22 6.18 -1.77
N GLY A 98 -0.28 5.08 -2.31
CA GLY A 98 0.07 4.61 -3.65
C GLY A 98 -0.32 5.60 -4.73
N GLY A 99 -1.50 6.21 -4.61
CA GLY A 99 -1.95 7.25 -5.53
C GLY A 99 -1.05 8.48 -5.50
N LEU A 100 -0.65 8.93 -4.31
CA LEU A 100 0.27 10.06 -4.16
C LEU A 100 1.64 9.75 -4.76
N LEU A 101 2.18 8.58 -4.49
CA LEU A 101 3.46 8.16 -5.03
C LEU A 101 3.41 8.05 -6.55
N ALA A 102 2.33 7.48 -7.09
CA ALA A 102 2.13 7.38 -8.53
C ALA A 102 2.03 8.75 -9.18
N PHE A 103 1.28 9.68 -8.58
CA PHE A 103 1.16 11.05 -9.08
C PHE A 103 2.51 11.74 -9.14
N ILE A 104 3.30 11.65 -8.06
CA ILE A 104 4.63 12.26 -8.01
C ILE A 104 5.54 11.64 -9.07
N SER A 105 5.52 10.32 -9.23
CA SER A 105 6.33 9.61 -10.22
C SER A 105 5.98 9.99 -11.65
N LEU A 106 4.68 10.18 -11.94
CA LEU A 106 4.21 10.43 -13.29
C LEU A 106 4.39 11.89 -13.73
N ILE A 107 4.43 12.83 -12.78
CA ILE A 107 4.68 14.25 -13.10
C ILE A 107 6.17 14.62 -13.08
N ALA A 108 6.98 13.80 -12.43
CA ALA A 108 8.43 14.00 -12.42
C ALA A 108 9.05 13.48 -13.72
#